data_e6144238e0871e81e6a357f69607fb23
#
_entry.id   e6144238e0871e81e6a357f69607fb23
#
_cell.length_a   1.000
_cell.length_b   1.000
_cell.length_c   1.000
_cell.angle_alpha   90.00
_cell.angle_beta   90.00
_cell.angle_gamma   90.00
#
_symmetry.space_group_name_H-M   'P 1'
#
loop_
_entity.id
_entity.type
_entity.pdbx_description
1 polymer ?
#
loop_
_entity_poly.entity_id
_entity_poly.type
_entity_poly.pdbx_seq_one_letter_code
_entity_poly.pdbx_strand_id
1 'polypeptide(L)'
;SLARLVRPFILRRTKDTGLKELPPRTEITLQAELSPAERKRYEDTRLAALAELSGAGEDAQQAGQKRIRTLAWLTRLRQLACHPRLVDASWAKSSAKLDLLMSLIEELREGDHRALVFSQFVKHLSVIRERLDELGVTYQYLDGSTPAKERQRRVDAFQAGEGELFLISLKAGGT
;
A
#
# COMPACT_ATOMS: atom_id res chain seq x y z
N SER A 1 35.45 7.50 14.15
CA SER A 1 33.97 7.52 14.04
C SER A 1 33.46 6.09 13.88
N LEU A 2 32.29 5.80 14.39
CA LEU A 2 31.63 4.47 14.33
C LEU A 2 31.58 3.94 12.90
N ALA A 3 31.33 4.81 11.93
CA ALA A 3 31.31 4.47 10.51
C ALA A 3 32.62 3.83 9.99
N ARG A 4 33.77 4.22 10.56
CA ARG A 4 35.08 3.66 10.18
C ARG A 4 35.31 2.25 10.74
N LEU A 5 34.77 1.98 11.93
CA LEU A 5 34.86 0.67 12.60
C LEU A 5 33.93 -0.37 11.94
N VAL A 6 32.77 0.05 11.47
CA VAL A 6 31.73 -0.84 10.92
C VAL A 6 31.92 -1.09 9.42
N ARG A 7 32.64 -0.22 8.69
CA ARG A 7 32.86 -0.31 7.25
C ARG A 7 33.43 -1.65 6.75
N PRO A 8 34.35 -2.34 7.45
CA PRO A 8 34.85 -3.66 7.01
C PRO A 8 33.80 -4.78 7.13
N PHE A 9 32.74 -4.59 7.93
CA PHE A 9 31.72 -5.59 8.23
C PHE A 9 30.41 -5.36 7.47
N ILE A 10 30.29 -4.22 6.74
CA ILE A 10 29.07 -3.87 5.99
C ILE A 10 29.43 -3.81 4.51
N LEU A 11 28.91 -4.77 3.74
CA LEU A 11 28.99 -4.75 2.29
C LEU A 11 27.65 -4.23 1.72
N ARG A 12 27.62 -2.93 1.38
CA ARG A 12 26.48 -2.34 0.68
C ARG A 12 26.70 -2.42 -0.82
N ARG A 13 25.88 -3.21 -1.51
CA ARG A 13 25.80 -3.23 -2.97
C ARG A 13 24.47 -2.61 -3.41
N THR A 14 24.51 -1.71 -4.36
CA THR A 14 23.31 -1.23 -5.06
C THR A 14 23.14 -2.05 -6.34
N LYS A 15 21.91 -2.14 -6.87
CA LYS A 15 21.64 -2.85 -8.11
C LYS A 15 22.50 -2.32 -9.27
N ASP A 16 22.72 -1.00 -9.32
CA ASP A 16 23.54 -0.33 -10.35
C ASP A 16 25.01 -0.72 -10.32
N THR A 17 25.54 -1.11 -9.15
CA THR A 17 26.94 -1.50 -8.99
C THR A 17 27.18 -3.00 -9.06
N GLY A 18 26.14 -3.81 -8.81
CA GLY A 18 26.27 -5.27 -8.70
C GLY A 18 25.64 -6.08 -9.81
N LEU A 19 24.69 -5.52 -10.57
CA LEU A 19 23.91 -6.25 -11.57
C LEU A 19 23.80 -5.41 -12.86
N LYS A 20 24.90 -5.32 -13.59
CA LYS A 20 24.98 -4.57 -14.86
C LYS A 20 24.10 -5.14 -15.99
N GLU A 21 23.60 -6.35 -15.82
CA GLU A 21 22.77 -7.07 -16.81
C GLU A 21 21.27 -6.77 -16.66
N LEU A 22 20.86 -6.10 -15.58
CA LEU A 22 19.44 -5.73 -15.41
C LEU A 22 19.10 -4.48 -16.25
N PRO A 23 17.96 -4.50 -16.95
CA PRO A 23 17.46 -3.32 -17.65
C PRO A 23 17.20 -2.17 -16.66
N PRO A 24 17.22 -0.92 -17.14
CA PRO A 24 16.92 0.23 -16.30
C PRO A 24 15.48 0.13 -15.75
N ARG A 25 15.30 0.58 -14.50
CA ARG A 25 14.00 0.64 -13.86
C ARG A 25 13.15 1.72 -14.52
N THR A 26 11.97 1.36 -15.00
CA THR A 26 10.96 2.32 -15.47
C THR A 26 9.96 2.58 -14.35
N GLU A 27 9.68 3.85 -14.04
CA GLU A 27 8.67 4.27 -13.09
C GLU A 27 7.56 5.03 -13.81
N ILE A 28 6.32 4.59 -13.60
CA ILE A 28 5.13 5.23 -14.17
C ILE A 28 4.22 5.63 -13.00
N THR A 29 3.84 6.91 -12.95
CA THR A 29 2.86 7.39 -11.98
C THR A 29 1.50 7.51 -12.66
N LEU A 30 0.53 6.74 -12.17
CA LEU A 30 -0.84 6.82 -12.61
C LEU A 30 -1.68 7.60 -11.60
N GLN A 31 -2.55 8.47 -12.10
CA GLN A 31 -3.45 9.28 -11.28
C GLN A 31 -4.87 8.73 -11.39
N ALA A 32 -5.48 8.40 -10.25
CA ALA A 32 -6.88 8.06 -10.15
C ALA A 32 -7.67 9.28 -9.65
N GLU A 33 -8.58 9.79 -10.44
CA GLU A 33 -9.47 10.89 -10.03
C GLU A 33 -10.59 10.35 -9.15
N LEU A 34 -10.73 10.91 -7.95
CA LEU A 34 -11.81 10.55 -7.04
C LEU A 34 -13.17 10.86 -7.68
N SER A 35 -14.09 9.93 -7.61
CA SER A 35 -15.50 10.16 -7.96
C SER A 35 -16.09 11.30 -7.10
N PRO A 36 -17.18 11.94 -7.53
CA PRO A 36 -17.81 13.01 -6.74
C PRO A 36 -18.17 12.61 -5.30
N ALA A 37 -18.58 11.34 -5.10
CA ALA A 37 -18.90 10.82 -3.79
C ALA A 37 -17.66 10.61 -2.91
N GLU A 38 -16.58 10.08 -3.46
CA GLU A 38 -15.29 9.92 -2.79
C GLU A 38 -14.69 11.29 -2.42
N ARG A 39 -14.72 12.21 -3.38
CA ARG A 39 -14.22 13.59 -3.19
C ARG A 39 -14.99 14.29 -2.07
N LYS A 40 -16.33 14.20 -2.09
CA LYS A 40 -17.14 14.76 -1.02
C LYS A 40 -16.76 14.18 0.35
N ARG A 41 -16.65 12.86 0.46
CA ARG A 41 -16.28 12.18 1.70
C ARG A 41 -14.89 12.57 2.20
N TYR A 42 -13.93 12.69 1.27
CA TYR A 42 -12.57 13.14 1.57
C TYR A 42 -12.56 14.59 2.10
N GLU A 43 -13.25 15.52 1.43
CA GLU A 43 -13.31 16.92 1.81
C GLU A 43 -14.03 17.13 3.15
N ASP A 44 -15.16 16.44 3.37
CA ASP A 44 -15.88 16.49 4.66
C ASP A 44 -14.95 16.04 5.80
N THR A 45 -14.17 14.99 5.58
CA THR A 45 -13.20 14.49 6.56
C THR A 45 -12.02 15.45 6.76
N ARG A 46 -11.54 16.08 5.70
CA ARG A 46 -10.46 17.09 5.75
C ARG A 46 -10.91 18.32 6.54
N LEU A 47 -12.11 18.81 6.29
CA LEU A 47 -12.67 19.96 7.01
C LEU A 47 -12.87 19.65 8.50
N ALA A 48 -13.37 18.47 8.84
CA ALA A 48 -13.50 18.02 10.23
C ALA A 48 -12.13 17.95 10.94
N ALA A 49 -11.10 17.44 10.25
CA ALA A 49 -9.74 17.41 10.79
C ALA A 49 -9.19 18.82 11.06
N LEU A 50 -9.38 19.76 10.13
CA LEU A 50 -8.94 21.15 10.28
C LEU A 50 -9.67 21.82 11.46
N ALA A 51 -10.98 21.66 11.58
CA ALA A 51 -11.76 22.22 12.68
C ALA A 51 -11.27 21.70 14.05
N GLU A 52 -11.02 20.39 14.18
CA GLU A 52 -10.51 19.82 15.44
C GLU A 52 -9.08 20.31 15.77
N LEU A 53 -8.21 20.40 14.76
CA LEU A 53 -6.81 20.77 14.96
C LEU A 53 -6.62 22.28 15.20
N SER A 54 -7.54 23.14 14.72
CA SER A 54 -7.48 24.59 14.92
C SER A 54 -7.84 25.01 16.33
N GLY A 55 -8.63 24.22 17.07
CA GLY A 55 -9.06 24.50 18.45
C GLY A 55 -8.08 24.08 19.55
N ALA A 56 -6.97 23.44 19.22
CA ALA A 56 -6.02 22.95 20.21
C ALA A 56 -4.99 24.03 20.60
N GLY A 57 -4.95 24.39 21.90
CA GLY A 57 -4.02 25.38 22.47
C GLY A 57 -2.53 25.01 22.32
N GLU A 58 -1.64 25.94 22.73
CA GLU A 58 -0.18 25.88 22.45
C GLU A 58 0.67 25.25 23.59
N ASP A 59 0.08 24.70 24.64
CA ASP A 59 0.84 24.10 25.74
C ASP A 59 1.59 22.82 25.32
N ALA A 60 2.80 22.60 25.88
CA ALA A 60 3.68 21.49 25.52
C ALA A 60 3.05 20.10 25.65
N GLN A 61 2.16 19.92 26.65
CA GLN A 61 1.41 18.69 26.84
C GLN A 61 0.32 18.49 25.79
N GLN A 62 -0.28 19.58 25.33
CA GLN A 62 -1.25 19.62 24.22
C GLN A 62 -0.55 19.40 22.87
N ALA A 63 0.72 19.85 22.70
CA ALA A 63 1.49 19.63 21.49
C ALA A 63 1.72 18.13 21.17
N GLY A 64 1.97 17.30 22.18
CA GLY A 64 2.08 15.84 22.02
C GLY A 64 0.77 15.20 21.56
N GLN A 65 -0.34 15.57 22.21
CA GLN A 65 -1.66 15.09 21.83
C GLN A 65 -2.07 15.58 20.41
N LYS A 66 -1.75 16.84 20.09
CA LYS A 66 -2.00 17.41 18.76
C LYS A 66 -1.28 16.61 17.66
N ARG A 67 -0.01 16.22 17.90
CA ARG A 67 0.75 15.35 16.94
C ARG A 67 0.06 14.01 16.72
N ILE A 68 -0.37 13.33 17.79
CA ILE A 68 -1.06 12.04 17.69
C ILE A 68 -2.37 12.19 16.89
N ARG A 69 -3.18 13.22 17.18
CA ARG A 69 -4.42 13.50 16.45
C ARG A 69 -4.15 13.81 14.97
N THR A 70 -3.14 14.64 14.70
CA THR A 70 -2.72 14.94 13.31
C THR A 70 -2.36 13.68 12.54
N LEU A 71 -1.56 12.77 13.14
CA LEU A 71 -1.21 11.49 12.51
C LEU A 71 -2.43 10.60 12.29
N ALA A 72 -3.38 10.58 13.23
CA ALA A 72 -4.62 9.84 13.08
C ALA A 72 -5.47 10.36 11.90
N TRP A 73 -5.64 11.69 11.78
CA TRP A 73 -6.34 12.32 10.66
C TRP A 73 -5.65 12.10 9.32
N LEU A 74 -4.32 12.25 9.27
CA LEU A 74 -3.54 11.95 8.06
C LEU A 74 -3.71 10.48 7.65
N THR A 75 -3.69 9.56 8.60
CA THR A 75 -3.92 8.14 8.32
C THR A 75 -5.31 7.91 7.76
N ARG A 76 -6.34 8.54 8.34
CA ARG A 76 -7.73 8.45 7.89
C ARG A 76 -7.92 9.01 6.47
N LEU A 77 -7.32 10.17 6.15
CA LEU A 77 -7.34 10.73 4.80
C LEU A 77 -6.62 9.83 3.78
N ARG A 78 -5.47 9.26 4.16
CA ARG A 78 -4.77 8.30 3.30
C ARG A 78 -5.57 7.02 3.06
N GLN A 79 -6.32 6.55 4.06
CA GLN A 79 -7.23 5.43 3.92
C GLN A 79 -8.37 5.76 2.95
N LEU A 80 -9.00 6.93 3.09
CA LEU A 80 -10.03 7.40 2.15
C LEU A 80 -9.52 7.50 0.71
N ALA A 81 -8.28 7.98 0.52
CA ALA A 81 -7.63 8.06 -0.78
C ALA A 81 -7.27 6.68 -1.37
N CYS A 82 -7.27 5.61 -0.58
CA CYS A 82 -7.14 4.24 -1.07
C CYS A 82 -8.51 3.65 -1.41
N HIS A 83 -9.43 3.65 -0.44
CA HIS A 83 -10.80 3.18 -0.60
C HIS A 83 -11.64 3.67 0.58
N PRO A 84 -12.80 4.31 0.36
CA PRO A 84 -13.63 4.84 1.46
C PRO A 84 -14.08 3.77 2.47
N ARG A 85 -14.25 2.52 2.06
CA ARG A 85 -14.61 1.39 2.94
C ARG A 85 -13.58 1.12 4.06
N LEU A 86 -12.34 1.61 3.93
CA LEU A 86 -11.34 1.49 4.98
C LEU A 86 -11.69 2.32 6.24
N VAL A 87 -12.49 3.36 6.05
CA VAL A 87 -12.94 4.28 7.10
C VAL A 87 -14.43 4.10 7.42
N ASP A 88 -15.21 3.76 6.42
CA ASP A 88 -16.65 3.58 6.51
C ASP A 88 -17.07 2.23 5.94
N ALA A 89 -17.29 1.26 6.82
CA ALA A 89 -17.62 -0.11 6.42
C ALA A 89 -18.95 -0.23 5.64
N SER A 90 -19.83 0.79 5.74
CA SER A 90 -21.09 0.85 5.00
C SER A 90 -20.93 1.28 3.54
N TRP A 91 -19.73 1.70 3.13
CA TRP A 91 -19.46 2.09 1.76
C TRP A 91 -19.53 0.89 0.82
N ALA A 92 -20.59 0.82 0.02
CA ALA A 92 -20.86 -0.30 -0.88
C ALA A 92 -20.34 -0.11 -2.32
N LYS A 93 -19.87 1.11 -2.66
CA LYS A 93 -19.38 1.42 -4.00
C LYS A 93 -17.89 1.04 -4.14
N SER A 94 -17.45 0.85 -5.37
CA SER A 94 -16.02 0.76 -5.68
C SER A 94 -15.31 2.09 -5.40
N SER A 95 -14.01 2.14 -5.61
CA SER A 95 -13.23 3.39 -5.59
C SER A 95 -12.47 3.55 -6.90
N ALA A 96 -12.26 4.81 -7.29
CA ALA A 96 -11.52 5.13 -8.52
C ALA A 96 -10.13 4.46 -8.57
N LYS A 97 -9.47 4.35 -7.41
CA LYS A 97 -8.18 3.65 -7.32
C LYS A 97 -8.30 2.14 -7.51
N LEU A 98 -9.35 1.52 -6.96
CA LEU A 98 -9.59 0.10 -7.15
C LEU A 98 -9.95 -0.19 -8.61
N ASP A 99 -10.79 0.63 -9.21
CA ASP A 99 -11.19 0.47 -10.62
C ASP A 99 -9.98 0.59 -11.56
N LEU A 100 -9.13 1.60 -11.35
CA LEU A 100 -7.88 1.74 -12.10
C LEU A 100 -6.94 0.53 -11.91
N LEU A 101 -6.82 0.01 -10.68
CA LEU A 101 -6.03 -1.19 -10.43
C LEU A 101 -6.59 -2.40 -11.17
N MET A 102 -7.91 -2.57 -11.19
CA MET A 102 -8.54 -3.70 -11.91
C MET A 102 -8.29 -3.60 -13.42
N SER A 103 -8.39 -2.42 -14.02
CA SER A 103 -8.06 -2.22 -15.44
C SER A 103 -6.61 -2.58 -15.76
N LEU A 104 -5.66 -2.18 -14.90
CA LEU A 104 -4.25 -2.55 -15.06
C LEU A 104 -4.01 -4.05 -14.93
N ILE A 105 -4.71 -4.72 -14.02
CA ILE A 105 -4.62 -6.17 -13.85
C ILE A 105 -5.15 -6.88 -15.11
N GLU A 106 -6.22 -6.38 -15.70
CA GLU A 106 -6.78 -6.92 -16.94
C GLU A 106 -5.78 -6.80 -18.09
N GLU A 107 -5.16 -5.62 -18.29
CA GLU A 107 -4.09 -5.42 -19.27
C GLU A 107 -2.90 -6.38 -19.06
N LEU A 108 -2.47 -6.57 -17.80
CA LEU A 108 -1.38 -7.49 -17.47
C LEU A 108 -1.73 -8.95 -17.80
N ARG A 109 -2.98 -9.36 -17.55
CA ARG A 109 -3.46 -10.71 -17.86
C ARG A 109 -3.53 -10.96 -19.36
N GLU A 110 -3.99 -9.97 -20.15
CA GLU A 110 -3.98 -10.06 -21.61
C GLU A 110 -2.56 -10.23 -22.18
N GLY A 111 -1.56 -9.63 -21.53
CA GLY A 111 -0.14 -9.77 -21.87
C GLY A 111 0.56 -10.99 -21.26
N ASP A 112 -0.14 -11.87 -20.56
CA ASP A 112 0.45 -13.01 -19.78
C ASP A 112 1.55 -12.55 -18.80
N HIS A 113 1.37 -11.37 -18.21
CA HIS A 113 2.28 -10.80 -17.24
C HIS A 113 1.82 -11.05 -15.81
N ARG A 114 2.78 -11.26 -14.93
CA ARG A 114 2.54 -11.38 -13.48
C ARG A 114 3.01 -10.12 -12.76
N ALA A 115 2.33 -9.76 -11.67
CA ALA A 115 2.65 -8.53 -10.95
C ALA A 115 2.69 -8.70 -9.43
N LEU A 116 3.50 -7.82 -8.79
CA LEU A 116 3.50 -7.62 -7.35
C LEU A 116 2.67 -6.39 -7.03
N VAL A 117 1.70 -6.53 -6.12
CA VAL A 117 0.84 -5.44 -5.67
C VAL A 117 1.13 -5.13 -4.21
N PHE A 118 1.65 -3.94 -3.95
CA PHE A 118 1.98 -3.50 -2.60
C PHE A 118 0.94 -2.53 -2.05
N SER A 119 0.55 -2.72 -0.80
CA SER A 119 -0.26 -1.75 -0.08
C SER A 119 0.25 -1.53 1.34
N GLN A 120 0.16 -0.27 1.80
CA GLN A 120 0.44 0.07 3.19
C GLN A 120 -0.65 -0.46 4.14
N PHE A 121 -1.89 -0.56 3.67
CA PHE A 121 -3.03 -0.94 4.48
C PHE A 121 -3.47 -2.37 4.17
N VAL A 122 -3.37 -3.25 5.17
CA VAL A 122 -3.85 -4.64 5.08
C VAL A 122 -5.34 -4.67 4.74
N LYS A 123 -6.15 -3.77 5.31
CA LYS A 123 -7.58 -3.65 4.96
C LYS A 123 -7.80 -3.33 3.48
N HIS A 124 -6.90 -2.55 2.84
CA HIS A 124 -6.99 -2.29 1.40
C HIS A 124 -6.70 -3.56 0.60
N LEU A 125 -5.70 -4.34 1.01
CA LEU A 125 -5.45 -5.64 0.38
C LEU A 125 -6.65 -6.58 0.51
N SER A 126 -7.39 -6.55 1.63
CA SER A 126 -8.62 -7.35 1.78
C SER A 126 -9.69 -6.94 0.77
N VAL A 127 -9.89 -5.62 0.56
CA VAL A 127 -10.83 -5.12 -0.48
C VAL A 127 -10.40 -5.55 -1.89
N ILE A 128 -9.10 -5.46 -2.18
CA ILE A 128 -8.55 -5.92 -3.46
C ILE A 128 -8.79 -7.42 -3.65
N ARG A 129 -8.53 -8.24 -2.63
CA ARG A 129 -8.74 -9.70 -2.65
C ARG A 129 -10.20 -10.06 -2.96
N GLU A 130 -11.16 -9.45 -2.25
CA GLU A 130 -12.58 -9.66 -2.52
C GLU A 130 -12.91 -9.43 -4.00
N ARG A 131 -12.36 -8.37 -4.59
CA ARG A 131 -12.60 -8.07 -6.00
C ARG A 131 -11.92 -9.05 -6.95
N LEU A 132 -10.70 -9.51 -6.62
CA LEU A 132 -10.00 -10.53 -7.41
C LEU A 132 -10.70 -11.89 -7.33
N ASP A 133 -11.21 -12.26 -6.16
CA ASP A 133 -11.99 -13.50 -5.95
C ASP A 133 -13.27 -13.48 -6.81
N GLU A 134 -13.99 -12.35 -6.88
CA GLU A 134 -15.15 -12.16 -7.77
C GLU A 134 -14.80 -12.32 -9.26
N LEU A 135 -13.60 -11.90 -9.66
CA LEU A 135 -13.12 -11.99 -11.04
C LEU A 135 -12.41 -13.30 -11.37
N GLY A 136 -12.26 -14.19 -10.41
CA GLY A 136 -11.55 -15.47 -10.57
C GLY A 136 -10.05 -15.30 -10.84
N VAL A 137 -9.44 -14.19 -10.43
CA VAL A 137 -8.01 -13.93 -10.58
C VAL A 137 -7.23 -14.62 -9.46
N THR A 138 -6.24 -15.41 -9.83
CA THR A 138 -5.42 -16.16 -8.87
C THR A 138 -4.30 -15.30 -8.29
N TYR A 139 -4.04 -15.43 -6.99
CA TYR A 139 -2.99 -14.64 -6.34
C TYR A 139 -2.35 -15.35 -5.15
N GLN A 140 -1.11 -14.96 -4.82
CA GLN A 140 -0.49 -15.20 -3.53
C GLN A 140 -0.70 -13.98 -2.62
N TYR A 141 -0.69 -14.19 -1.31
CA TYR A 141 -0.92 -13.11 -0.33
C TYR A 141 0.08 -13.18 0.82
N LEU A 142 0.60 -12.01 1.24
CA LEU A 142 1.56 -11.93 2.34
C LEU A 142 1.35 -10.64 3.13
N ASP A 143 1.18 -10.77 4.46
CA ASP A 143 1.13 -9.65 5.39
C ASP A 143 1.96 -9.90 6.65
N GLY A 144 1.88 -8.96 7.61
CA GLY A 144 2.64 -9.05 8.86
C GLY A 144 2.28 -10.22 9.76
N SER A 145 1.10 -10.84 9.59
CA SER A 145 0.64 -12.00 10.37
C SER A 145 1.10 -13.33 9.77
N THR A 146 1.62 -13.32 8.53
CA THR A 146 2.04 -14.55 7.83
C THR A 146 3.30 -15.14 8.48
N PRO A 147 3.28 -16.40 8.98
CA PRO A 147 4.44 -17.04 9.57
C PRO A 147 5.62 -17.17 8.58
N ALA A 148 6.86 -17.15 9.10
CA ALA A 148 8.06 -17.15 8.26
C ALA A 148 8.13 -18.33 7.28
N LYS A 149 7.79 -19.55 7.72
CA LYS A 149 7.74 -20.74 6.86
C LYS A 149 6.73 -20.60 5.73
N GLU A 150 5.57 -20.02 6.03
CA GLU A 150 4.50 -19.80 5.05
C GLU A 150 4.89 -18.69 4.05
N ARG A 151 5.64 -17.67 4.49
CA ARG A 151 6.17 -16.62 3.60
C ARG A 151 7.03 -17.23 2.50
N GLN A 152 8.00 -18.05 2.88
CA GLN A 152 8.89 -18.70 1.91
C GLN A 152 8.10 -19.56 0.94
N ARG A 153 7.16 -20.38 1.43
CA ARG A 153 6.30 -21.22 0.59
C ARG A 153 5.53 -20.42 -0.46
N ARG A 154 4.96 -19.25 -0.08
CA ARG A 154 4.21 -18.40 -1.01
C ARG A 154 5.11 -17.72 -2.04
N VAL A 155 6.31 -17.34 -1.65
CA VAL A 155 7.32 -16.81 -2.58
C VAL A 155 7.71 -17.88 -3.60
N ASP A 156 8.03 -19.10 -3.14
CA ASP A 156 8.42 -20.21 -4.01
C ASP A 156 7.27 -20.58 -4.96
N ALA A 157 6.02 -20.65 -4.46
CA ALA A 157 4.83 -20.92 -5.26
C ALA A 157 4.65 -19.84 -6.36
N PHE A 158 4.76 -18.55 -6.02
CA PHE A 158 4.66 -17.49 -7.01
C PHE A 158 5.80 -17.55 -8.03
N GLN A 159 7.03 -17.86 -7.61
CA GLN A 159 8.15 -18.04 -8.53
C GLN A 159 7.96 -19.25 -9.46
N ALA A 160 7.34 -20.32 -8.96
CA ALA A 160 6.99 -21.50 -9.75
C ALA A 160 5.81 -21.26 -10.73
N GLY A 161 5.19 -20.06 -10.71
CA GLY A 161 4.09 -19.71 -11.61
C GLY A 161 2.70 -19.86 -10.98
N GLU A 162 2.59 -20.17 -9.69
CA GLU A 162 1.30 -20.28 -9.01
C GLU A 162 0.78 -18.89 -8.62
N GLY A 163 -0.24 -18.42 -9.34
CA GLY A 163 -0.88 -17.13 -9.17
C GLY A 163 -0.38 -16.05 -10.14
N GLU A 164 -1.34 -15.27 -10.62
CA GLU A 164 -1.11 -14.15 -11.54
C GLU A 164 -0.56 -12.93 -10.79
N LEU A 165 -0.96 -12.76 -9.53
CA LEU A 165 -0.58 -11.64 -8.69
C LEU A 165 0.05 -12.10 -7.37
N PHE A 166 0.87 -11.23 -6.78
CA PHE A 166 1.31 -11.38 -5.40
C PHE A 166 0.99 -10.11 -4.62
N LEU A 167 0.04 -10.20 -3.71
CA LEU A 167 -0.41 -9.10 -2.86
C LEU A 167 0.43 -9.06 -1.58
N ILE A 168 1.10 -7.95 -1.32
CA ILE A 168 2.07 -7.85 -0.23
C ILE A 168 1.81 -6.58 0.58
N SER A 169 1.71 -6.70 1.91
CA SER A 169 1.73 -5.52 2.75
C SER A 169 3.14 -4.92 2.84
N LEU A 170 3.27 -3.59 2.73
CA LEU A 170 4.58 -2.91 2.77
C LEU A 170 5.39 -3.22 4.03
N LYS A 171 4.72 -3.49 5.18
CA LYS A 171 5.40 -3.87 6.41
C LYS A 171 5.98 -5.28 6.36
N ALA A 172 5.40 -6.17 5.55
CA ALA A 172 5.85 -7.55 5.42
C ALA A 172 6.86 -7.75 4.28
N GLY A 173 6.85 -6.87 3.28
CA GLY A 173 7.75 -6.94 2.12
C GLY A 173 9.17 -6.42 2.38
N GLY A 174 9.45 -5.84 3.54
CA GLY A 174 10.76 -5.26 3.90
C GLY A 174 11.51 -6.02 4.99
N THR A 175 11.08 -7.21 5.36
CA THR A 175 11.72 -8.05 6.39
C THR A 175 12.23 -9.33 5.79
#